data_7b009d0beb464465fa5b8f60a559ff99
#
_entry.id   7b009d0beb464465fa5b8f60a559ff99
#
_cell.length_a   1.000
_cell.length_b   1.000
_cell.length_c   1.000
_cell.angle_alpha   90.00
_cell.angle_beta   90.00
_cell.angle_gamma   90.00
#
_symmetry.space_group_name_H-M   'P 1'
#
loop_
_entity.id
_entity.type
_entity.pdbx_description
1 polymer ?
#
loop_
_entity_poly.entity_id
_entity_poly.type
_entity_poly.pdbx_seq_one_letter_code
_entity_poly.pdbx_strand_id
1 'polypeptide(L)'
;MNNWQKAKQKHLKDVLERTVKNYNGKILQYNGDGALSIFSSAIDGVSSAIEIQKQLQQEPKVDLRIGLHTGDISIEDETIYGDGVNLASRIESLAVPGSIFISEKLADEVKNQNDITLRELGYFELKNVKLPVRIFAVSNKGLVVPSRDELKGKTKPPANRLAVLPFVNLSGDPENEYFSDGITEELLNSLTKVEGLQVTSRTSAFAFKGKLDDVREIAVKLNVDKILEGSVRKASNRVRITAQLINAADGYNVWSENYDRDLTDIFQVQDEISNIIANRLRENLSLASQKEHLVKASTKNINAYTLYLKGLHYWNKLTPADTYKAIECFEQAIDLQPDYAQAYAMAAVAYSNLGATGQLKPGKAFGLANQYSDKALQMDNTIAESHIAKARIYLFYEKKWEAAYEVLQKALQLNPAAIDTYRLLGYYYIVVGKKDEAVKILEKALTIDPISTVINNYLGEAYIMANRYDEAYLVAEKQLEINPTMRVAIESKGWCVGMKGDWKKALELFQEVHRLANHPLKGLAPVGYAYAKLGQREKAMEIISKLEQR
;
A
#
# COMPACT_ATOMS: atom_id res chain seq x y z
N MET A 1 -12.63 51.49 -6.22
CA MET A 1 -11.30 51.17 -6.72
C MET A 1 -10.51 52.48 -6.89
N ASN A 2 -9.35 52.60 -6.32
CA ASN A 2 -8.45 53.72 -6.40
C ASN A 2 -7.83 53.78 -7.82
N ASN A 3 -7.51 54.99 -8.34
CA ASN A 3 -6.94 55.19 -9.69
C ASN A 3 -5.69 54.34 -9.95
N TRP A 4 -4.90 54.09 -8.94
CA TRP A 4 -3.72 53.23 -8.99
C TRP A 4 -4.05 51.75 -9.19
N GLN A 5 -5.10 51.23 -8.57
CA GLN A 5 -5.59 49.85 -8.79
C GLN A 5 -6.11 49.66 -10.21
N LYS A 6 -6.83 50.65 -10.77
CA LYS A 6 -7.29 50.65 -12.16
C LYS A 6 -6.13 50.62 -13.15
N ALA A 7 -5.06 51.36 -12.87
CA ALA A 7 -3.85 51.41 -13.71
C ALA A 7 -3.15 50.04 -13.73
N LYS A 8 -3.01 49.37 -12.57
CA LYS A 8 -2.44 48.00 -12.49
C LYS A 8 -3.26 46.97 -13.23
N GLN A 9 -4.58 46.99 -13.08
CA GLN A 9 -5.46 46.07 -13.79
C GLN A 9 -5.39 46.26 -15.30
N LYS A 10 -5.36 47.48 -15.80
CA LYS A 10 -5.19 47.79 -17.21
C LYS A 10 -3.82 47.30 -17.70
N HIS A 11 -2.76 47.58 -16.99
CA HIS A 11 -1.42 47.13 -17.32
C HIS A 11 -1.33 45.59 -17.41
N LEU A 12 -1.88 44.87 -16.41
CA LEU A 12 -1.96 43.42 -16.42
C LEU A 12 -2.67 42.90 -17.66
N LYS A 13 -3.85 43.43 -17.98
CA LYS A 13 -4.65 43.00 -19.13
C LYS A 13 -3.90 43.25 -20.44
N ASP A 14 -3.31 44.45 -20.63
CA ASP A 14 -2.59 44.80 -21.84
C ASP A 14 -1.34 43.90 -22.06
N VAL A 15 -0.62 43.55 -20.96
CA VAL A 15 0.53 42.64 -21.02
C VAL A 15 0.08 41.23 -21.37
N LEU A 16 -0.98 40.71 -20.72
CA LEU A 16 -1.51 39.37 -20.99
C LEU A 16 -1.96 39.23 -22.45
N GLU A 17 -2.83 40.13 -22.92
CA GLU A 17 -3.39 40.06 -24.26
C GLU A 17 -2.30 40.09 -25.34
N ARG A 18 -1.34 41.01 -25.21
CA ARG A 18 -0.24 41.13 -26.16
C ARG A 18 0.68 39.93 -26.13
N THR A 19 1.11 39.50 -24.94
CA THR A 19 2.14 38.46 -24.81
C THR A 19 1.58 37.09 -25.16
N VAL A 20 0.39 36.73 -24.68
CA VAL A 20 -0.26 35.45 -25.01
C VAL A 20 -0.44 35.33 -26.51
N LYS A 21 -0.90 36.41 -27.20
CA LYS A 21 -1.04 36.43 -28.66
C LYS A 21 0.29 36.26 -29.39
N ASN A 22 1.35 36.92 -28.92
CA ASN A 22 2.68 36.85 -29.55
C ASN A 22 3.30 35.44 -29.50
N TYR A 23 2.90 34.63 -28.52
CA TYR A 23 3.33 33.23 -28.35
C TYR A 23 2.25 32.24 -28.81
N ASN A 24 1.43 32.61 -29.80
CA ASN A 24 0.41 31.73 -30.40
C ASN A 24 -0.62 31.16 -29.40
N GLY A 25 -0.78 31.79 -28.24
CA GLY A 25 -1.76 31.41 -27.22
C GLY A 25 -3.10 32.10 -27.42
N LYS A 26 -4.08 31.60 -26.66
CA LYS A 26 -5.43 32.18 -26.58
C LYS A 26 -5.85 32.34 -25.14
N ILE A 27 -6.30 33.53 -24.74
CA ILE A 27 -6.98 33.75 -23.47
C ILE A 27 -8.41 33.23 -23.62
N LEU A 28 -8.79 32.28 -22.79
CA LEU A 28 -10.14 31.67 -22.82
C LEU A 28 -11.10 32.38 -21.87
N GLN A 29 -10.61 32.76 -20.70
CA GLN A 29 -11.47 33.34 -19.65
C GLN A 29 -10.67 34.26 -18.73
N TYR A 30 -11.30 35.33 -18.27
CA TYR A 30 -10.84 36.15 -17.17
C TYR A 30 -11.64 35.80 -15.90
N ASN A 31 -10.96 35.48 -14.81
CA ASN A 31 -11.57 35.17 -13.51
C ASN A 31 -11.08 36.19 -12.47
N GLY A 32 -11.87 37.24 -12.24
CA GLY A 32 -11.48 38.30 -11.33
C GLY A 32 -10.24 39.07 -11.80
N ASP A 33 -9.12 38.89 -11.08
CA ASP A 33 -7.80 39.44 -11.39
C ASP A 33 -6.86 38.46 -12.11
N GLY A 34 -7.33 37.25 -12.43
CA GLY A 34 -6.59 36.19 -13.14
C GLY A 34 -7.12 35.93 -14.55
N ALA A 35 -6.36 35.17 -15.33
CA ALA A 35 -6.75 34.71 -16.68
C ALA A 35 -6.36 33.24 -16.90
N LEU A 36 -7.22 32.51 -17.61
CA LEU A 36 -6.92 31.18 -18.12
C LEU A 36 -6.53 31.30 -19.59
N SER A 37 -5.34 30.83 -19.94
CA SER A 37 -4.82 30.84 -21.31
C SER A 37 -4.40 29.44 -21.74
N ILE A 38 -4.53 29.16 -23.04
CA ILE A 38 -4.10 27.90 -23.65
C ILE A 38 -3.07 28.17 -24.75
N PHE A 39 -2.17 27.20 -24.92
CA PHE A 39 -1.14 27.19 -25.94
C PHE A 39 -1.11 25.81 -26.60
N SER A 40 -0.84 25.76 -27.89
CA SER A 40 -0.64 24.50 -28.62
C SER A 40 0.76 23.91 -28.45
N SER A 41 1.70 24.72 -27.92
CA SER A 41 3.08 24.35 -27.67
C SER A 41 3.45 24.57 -26.20
N ALA A 42 4.06 23.56 -25.57
CA ALA A 42 4.63 23.65 -24.23
C ALA A 42 5.67 24.78 -24.13
N ILE A 43 6.53 24.89 -25.13
CA ILE A 43 7.61 25.90 -25.19
C ILE A 43 7.01 27.30 -25.25
N ASP A 44 6.01 27.52 -26.10
CA ASP A 44 5.32 28.81 -26.23
C ASP A 44 4.64 29.22 -24.92
N GLY A 45 4.01 28.26 -24.23
CA GLY A 45 3.35 28.50 -22.94
C GLY A 45 4.33 28.95 -21.85
N VAL A 46 5.45 28.25 -21.72
CA VAL A 46 6.49 28.61 -20.72
C VAL A 46 7.19 29.92 -21.08
N SER A 47 7.54 30.12 -22.35
CA SER A 47 8.19 31.35 -22.83
C SER A 47 7.29 32.58 -22.66
N SER A 48 5.98 32.43 -22.96
CA SER A 48 4.99 33.47 -22.69
C SER A 48 4.93 33.83 -21.21
N ALA A 49 4.91 32.84 -20.33
CA ALA A 49 4.88 33.07 -18.88
C ALA A 49 6.13 33.80 -18.37
N ILE A 50 7.32 33.44 -18.88
CA ILE A 50 8.58 34.12 -18.57
C ILE A 50 8.51 35.61 -18.98
N GLU A 51 8.05 35.89 -20.19
CA GLU A 51 7.96 37.24 -20.71
C GLU A 51 6.90 38.06 -19.95
N ILE A 52 5.75 37.49 -19.63
CA ILE A 52 4.72 38.14 -18.79
C ILE A 52 5.29 38.53 -17.43
N GLN A 53 5.97 37.63 -16.74
CA GLN A 53 6.56 37.93 -15.42
C GLN A 53 7.61 39.03 -15.50
N LYS A 54 8.47 39.03 -16.53
CA LYS A 54 9.48 40.10 -16.73
C LYS A 54 8.85 41.48 -16.96
N GLN A 55 7.78 41.54 -17.76
CA GLN A 55 7.10 42.81 -18.04
C GLN A 55 6.34 43.34 -16.81
N LEU A 56 5.70 42.47 -16.03
CA LEU A 56 4.95 42.84 -14.85
C LEU A 56 5.83 43.21 -13.63
N GLN A 57 7.12 42.96 -13.69
CA GLN A 57 8.09 43.46 -12.70
C GLN A 57 8.47 44.94 -12.93
N GLN A 58 8.16 45.51 -14.09
CA GLN A 58 8.33 46.92 -14.40
C GLN A 58 7.15 47.74 -13.85
N GLU A 59 7.36 49.05 -13.64
CA GLU A 59 6.28 49.91 -13.12
C GLU A 59 5.14 50.14 -14.15
N PRO A 60 3.91 50.03 -13.75
CA PRO A 60 3.40 49.75 -12.41
C PRO A 60 3.46 48.23 -12.07
N LYS A 61 4.32 47.87 -11.15
CA LYS A 61 4.58 46.49 -10.76
C LYS A 61 3.30 45.75 -10.37
N VAL A 62 3.11 44.55 -10.95
CA VAL A 62 2.01 43.66 -10.64
C VAL A 62 2.55 42.33 -10.14
N ASP A 63 2.16 41.93 -8.95
CA ASP A 63 2.53 40.64 -8.37
C ASP A 63 1.61 39.55 -8.89
N LEU A 64 2.09 38.76 -9.86
CA LEU A 64 1.36 37.68 -10.50
C LEU A 64 1.93 36.31 -10.11
N ARG A 65 1.07 35.32 -9.94
CA ARG A 65 1.43 33.89 -9.81
C ARG A 65 1.03 33.19 -11.11
N ILE A 66 1.88 32.29 -11.59
CA ILE A 66 1.59 31.53 -12.82
C ILE A 66 1.77 30.03 -12.54
N GLY A 67 0.76 29.24 -12.88
CA GLY A 67 0.79 27.78 -12.85
C GLY A 67 0.52 27.22 -14.24
N LEU A 68 1.38 26.29 -14.71
CA LEU A 68 1.25 25.68 -16.04
C LEU A 68 1.24 24.15 -15.93
N HIS A 69 0.42 23.56 -16.80
CA HIS A 69 0.34 22.11 -16.97
C HIS A 69 0.03 21.76 -18.41
N THR A 70 0.46 20.57 -18.86
CA THR A 70 0.09 19.99 -20.14
C THR A 70 -0.92 18.87 -19.94
N GLY A 71 -2.06 18.95 -20.64
CA GLY A 71 -3.15 17.98 -20.51
C GLY A 71 -4.30 18.27 -21.45
N ASP A 72 -5.18 17.29 -21.59
CA ASP A 72 -6.37 17.39 -22.44
C ASP A 72 -7.39 18.35 -21.84
N ILE A 73 -8.02 19.14 -22.69
CA ILE A 73 -9.11 20.04 -22.35
C ILE A 73 -10.26 19.85 -23.33
N SER A 74 -11.50 19.93 -22.83
CA SER A 74 -12.71 19.98 -23.63
C SER A 74 -13.36 21.35 -23.49
N ILE A 75 -13.86 21.90 -24.60
CA ILE A 75 -14.56 23.19 -24.63
C ILE A 75 -15.98 22.93 -25.13
N GLU A 76 -16.98 23.09 -24.27
CA GLU A 76 -18.40 22.94 -24.59
C GLU A 76 -19.15 24.19 -24.14
N ASP A 77 -19.94 24.82 -25.03
CA ASP A 77 -20.80 25.98 -24.72
C ASP A 77 -20.12 27.09 -23.88
N GLU A 78 -18.92 27.51 -24.28
CA GLU A 78 -18.08 28.51 -23.58
C GLU A 78 -17.56 28.05 -22.20
N THR A 79 -17.88 26.83 -21.78
CA THR A 79 -17.38 26.26 -20.53
C THR A 79 -16.21 25.32 -20.82
N ILE A 80 -15.15 25.45 -20.00
CA ILE A 80 -13.90 24.71 -20.20
C ILE A 80 -13.82 23.65 -19.11
N TYR A 81 -13.71 22.40 -19.54
CA TYR A 81 -13.57 21.24 -18.65
C TYR A 81 -12.27 20.50 -18.96
N GLY A 82 -11.74 19.81 -17.98
CA GLY A 82 -10.63 18.89 -18.11
C GLY A 82 -9.74 18.87 -16.89
N ASP A 83 -9.12 17.72 -16.64
CA ASP A 83 -8.18 17.57 -15.53
C ASP A 83 -6.97 18.51 -15.67
N GLY A 84 -6.61 18.87 -16.90
CA GLY A 84 -5.53 19.83 -17.19
C GLY A 84 -5.77 21.22 -16.60
N VAL A 85 -6.99 21.75 -16.73
CA VAL A 85 -7.36 23.07 -16.17
C VAL A 85 -7.34 23.05 -14.65
N ASN A 86 -7.92 21.99 -14.05
CA ASN A 86 -7.95 21.83 -12.62
C ASN A 86 -6.54 21.73 -12.03
N LEU A 87 -5.65 21.01 -12.68
CA LEU A 87 -4.29 20.83 -12.20
C LEU A 87 -3.47 22.11 -12.36
N ALA A 88 -3.57 22.82 -13.47
CA ALA A 88 -2.93 24.12 -13.66
C ALA A 88 -3.33 25.15 -12.61
N SER A 89 -4.62 25.26 -12.27
CA SER A 89 -5.14 26.14 -11.22
C SER A 89 -4.59 25.79 -9.83
N ARG A 90 -4.41 24.48 -9.54
CA ARG A 90 -3.84 24.05 -8.25
C ARG A 90 -2.35 24.33 -8.17
N ILE A 91 -1.62 24.19 -9.28
CA ILE A 91 -0.20 24.55 -9.39
C ILE A 91 -0.03 26.06 -9.21
N GLU A 92 -0.92 26.88 -9.82
CA GLU A 92 -0.96 28.33 -9.60
C GLU A 92 -1.16 28.67 -8.12
N SER A 93 -2.07 28.00 -7.44
CA SER A 93 -2.37 28.23 -6.02
C SER A 93 -1.19 27.91 -5.08
N LEU A 94 -0.23 27.08 -5.49
CA LEU A 94 1.03 26.83 -4.77
C LEU A 94 2.07 27.91 -5.03
N ALA A 95 1.99 28.61 -6.17
CA ALA A 95 3.00 29.56 -6.59
C ALA A 95 3.01 30.80 -5.68
N VAL A 96 4.19 31.42 -5.55
CA VAL A 96 4.36 32.69 -4.85
C VAL A 96 4.38 33.84 -5.85
N PRO A 97 4.03 35.08 -5.45
CA PRO A 97 4.07 36.24 -6.34
C PRO A 97 5.43 36.38 -7.06
N GLY A 98 5.41 36.57 -8.37
CA GLY A 98 6.60 36.67 -9.21
C GLY A 98 7.17 35.33 -9.68
N SER A 99 6.60 34.20 -9.28
CA SER A 99 7.07 32.86 -9.68
C SER A 99 6.23 32.24 -10.78
N ILE A 100 6.81 31.24 -11.47
CA ILE A 100 6.17 30.39 -12.47
C ILE A 100 6.41 28.94 -12.05
N PHE A 101 5.33 28.21 -11.75
CA PHE A 101 5.39 26.80 -11.40
C PHE A 101 4.85 25.94 -12.52
N ILE A 102 5.49 24.81 -12.78
CA ILE A 102 5.10 23.86 -13.81
C ILE A 102 5.07 22.43 -13.27
N SER A 103 4.20 21.60 -13.83
CA SER A 103 4.17 20.17 -13.52
C SER A 103 5.35 19.43 -14.13
N GLU A 104 5.69 18.24 -13.58
CA GLU A 104 6.71 17.34 -14.14
C GLU A 104 6.45 17.04 -15.63
N LYS A 105 5.22 16.73 -16.00
CA LYS A 105 4.85 16.44 -17.39
C LYS A 105 5.23 17.58 -18.33
N LEU A 106 4.97 18.83 -17.95
CA LEU A 106 5.38 20.00 -18.73
C LEU A 106 6.89 20.24 -18.67
N ALA A 107 7.52 20.00 -17.53
CA ALA A 107 8.96 20.10 -17.37
C ALA A 107 9.70 19.16 -18.33
N ASP A 108 9.22 17.94 -18.51
CA ASP A 108 9.80 16.96 -19.42
C ASP A 108 9.73 17.41 -20.89
N GLU A 109 8.68 18.14 -21.29
CA GLU A 109 8.55 18.68 -22.64
C GLU A 109 9.51 19.85 -22.93
N VAL A 110 9.92 20.60 -21.89
CA VAL A 110 10.74 21.81 -22.07
C VAL A 110 12.18 21.70 -21.57
N LYS A 111 12.56 20.60 -20.91
CA LYS A 111 13.89 20.42 -20.27
C LYS A 111 15.08 20.51 -21.23
N ASN A 112 14.87 20.29 -22.52
CA ASN A 112 15.93 20.35 -23.55
C ASN A 112 16.05 21.74 -24.21
N GLN A 113 15.32 22.75 -23.74
CA GLN A 113 15.39 24.12 -24.24
C GLN A 113 16.46 24.92 -23.50
N ASN A 114 17.43 25.45 -24.24
CA ASN A 114 18.55 26.20 -23.66
C ASN A 114 18.11 27.50 -22.96
N ASP A 115 16.99 28.06 -23.37
CA ASP A 115 16.45 29.34 -22.86
C ASP A 115 15.51 29.16 -21.66
N ILE A 116 15.24 27.94 -21.24
CA ILE A 116 14.38 27.61 -20.09
C ILE A 116 15.21 26.89 -19.03
N THR A 117 15.32 27.50 -17.88
CA THR A 117 15.99 26.88 -16.71
C THR A 117 14.98 26.48 -15.67
N LEU A 118 15.12 25.27 -15.15
CA LEU A 118 14.18 24.70 -14.19
C LEU A 118 14.88 24.36 -12.87
N ARG A 119 14.17 24.57 -11.77
CA ARG A 119 14.57 24.13 -10.44
C ARG A 119 13.46 23.27 -9.84
N GLU A 120 13.81 22.08 -9.43
CA GLU A 120 12.88 21.19 -8.76
C GLU A 120 12.48 21.72 -7.38
N LEU A 121 11.19 21.74 -7.09
CA LEU A 121 10.62 22.08 -5.78
C LEU A 121 10.18 20.84 -5.00
N GLY A 122 10.05 19.69 -5.64
CA GLY A 122 9.65 18.42 -5.07
C GLY A 122 8.17 18.10 -5.26
N TYR A 123 7.65 17.17 -4.44
CA TYR A 123 6.29 16.66 -4.54
C TYR A 123 5.33 17.42 -3.63
N PHE A 124 4.10 17.63 -4.11
CA PHE A 124 3.03 18.33 -3.41
C PHE A 124 1.71 17.58 -3.52
N GLU A 125 1.00 17.47 -2.40
CA GLU A 125 -0.40 17.02 -2.40
C GLU A 125 -1.30 18.14 -2.86
N LEU A 126 -2.06 17.89 -3.93
CA LEU A 126 -2.99 18.85 -4.48
C LEU A 126 -4.42 18.38 -4.19
N LYS A 127 -5.30 19.30 -3.83
CA LYS A 127 -6.70 18.99 -3.47
C LYS A 127 -7.39 18.23 -4.60
N ASN A 128 -8.00 17.05 -4.33
CA ASN A 128 -8.67 16.17 -5.30
C ASN A 128 -7.75 15.62 -6.42
N VAL A 129 -6.44 15.56 -6.21
CA VAL A 129 -5.49 14.84 -7.07
C VAL A 129 -5.04 13.60 -6.29
N LYS A 130 -5.21 12.41 -6.89
CA LYS A 130 -5.00 11.13 -6.19
C LYS A 130 -3.54 10.90 -5.78
N LEU A 131 -2.59 11.41 -6.55
CA LEU A 131 -1.16 11.22 -6.31
C LEU A 131 -0.47 12.57 -6.15
N PRO A 132 0.58 12.66 -5.31
CA PRO A 132 1.42 13.85 -5.23
C PRO A 132 2.01 14.20 -6.59
N VAL A 133 1.99 15.49 -6.93
CA VAL A 133 2.50 16.02 -8.19
C VAL A 133 3.87 16.62 -7.96
N ARG A 134 4.84 16.25 -8.79
CA ARG A 134 6.18 16.84 -8.78
C ARG A 134 6.13 18.18 -9.49
N ILE A 135 6.60 19.23 -8.81
CA ILE A 135 6.53 20.62 -9.26
C ILE A 135 7.93 21.18 -9.46
N PHE A 136 8.08 21.96 -10.53
CA PHE A 136 9.29 22.69 -10.85
C PHE A 136 8.98 24.19 -10.89
N ALA A 137 9.93 25.02 -10.47
CA ALA A 137 9.93 26.45 -10.73
C ALA A 137 10.75 26.75 -11.97
N VAL A 138 10.26 27.64 -12.81
CA VAL A 138 11.07 28.24 -13.86
C VAL A 138 12.04 29.23 -13.19
N SER A 139 13.35 28.97 -13.35
CA SER A 139 14.42 29.67 -12.61
C SER A 139 15.25 30.63 -13.47
N ASN A 140 14.67 31.10 -14.57
CA ASN A 140 15.29 32.08 -15.42
C ASN A 140 15.61 33.37 -14.67
N LYS A 141 16.69 34.05 -15.06
CA LYS A 141 17.15 35.29 -14.42
C LYS A 141 16.03 36.34 -14.34
N GLY A 142 15.79 36.84 -13.12
CA GLY A 142 14.76 37.84 -12.82
C GLY A 142 13.42 37.26 -12.35
N LEU A 143 13.25 35.95 -12.29
CA LEU A 143 12.08 35.32 -11.71
C LEU A 143 12.28 34.97 -10.23
N VAL A 144 11.16 34.94 -9.48
CA VAL A 144 11.16 34.51 -8.08
C VAL A 144 11.17 33.00 -8.02
N VAL A 145 12.17 32.43 -7.37
CA VAL A 145 12.28 30.99 -7.14
C VAL A 145 12.31 30.76 -5.63
N PRO A 146 11.16 30.38 -5.02
CA PRO A 146 11.11 30.18 -3.58
C PRO A 146 11.96 28.99 -3.14
N SER A 147 12.43 29.02 -1.90
CA SER A 147 13.04 27.86 -1.30
C SER A 147 11.97 26.79 -1.05
N ARG A 148 12.39 25.52 -1.03
CA ARG A 148 11.48 24.40 -0.75
C ARG A 148 10.77 24.55 0.60
N ASP A 149 11.38 25.23 1.56
CA ASP A 149 10.86 25.37 2.93
C ASP A 149 9.82 26.48 3.08
N GLU A 150 9.70 27.36 2.11
CA GLU A 150 8.71 28.44 2.09
C GLU A 150 7.33 28.00 1.56
N LEU A 151 7.23 26.81 0.98
CA LEU A 151 6.01 26.32 0.34
C LEU A 151 5.22 25.39 1.26
N LYS A 152 3.89 25.54 1.28
CA LYS A 152 2.96 24.68 2.02
C LYS A 152 2.59 23.43 1.20
N GLY A 153 2.15 22.36 1.87
CA GLY A 153 1.60 21.16 1.20
C GLY A 153 2.66 20.18 0.66
N LYS A 154 3.92 20.31 1.09
CA LYS A 154 4.96 19.35 0.75
C LYS A 154 4.63 17.95 1.24
N THR A 155 4.91 16.99 0.40
CA THR A 155 4.90 15.57 0.78
C THR A 155 6.23 14.92 0.38
N LYS A 156 6.50 13.73 0.92
CA LYS A 156 7.62 12.91 0.44
C LYS A 156 7.33 12.48 -0.99
N PRO A 157 8.38 12.23 -1.83
CA PRO A 157 8.16 11.61 -3.13
C PRO A 157 7.31 10.36 -2.97
N PRO A 158 6.42 10.04 -3.92
CA PRO A 158 5.73 8.76 -3.89
C PRO A 158 6.79 7.66 -3.80
N ALA A 159 6.64 6.76 -2.84
CA ALA A 159 7.57 5.67 -2.69
C ALA A 159 7.56 4.85 -3.99
N ASN A 160 8.72 4.37 -4.44
CA ASN A 160 8.78 3.35 -5.48
C ASN A 160 7.98 2.15 -4.99
N ARG A 161 6.90 1.81 -5.68
CA ARG A 161 6.02 0.71 -5.31
C ARG A 161 6.29 -0.49 -6.20
N LEU A 162 6.57 -1.61 -5.56
CA LEU A 162 6.94 -2.86 -6.21
C LEU A 162 6.00 -3.98 -5.77
N ALA A 163 5.50 -4.76 -6.72
CA ALA A 163 4.93 -6.07 -6.44
C ALA A 163 5.89 -7.17 -6.88
N VAL A 164 6.07 -8.17 -6.03
CA VAL A 164 6.79 -9.41 -6.37
C VAL A 164 5.74 -10.48 -6.62
N LEU A 165 5.49 -10.82 -7.89
CA LEU A 165 4.52 -11.85 -8.24
C LEU A 165 5.10 -13.25 -7.97
N PRO A 166 4.24 -14.24 -7.69
CA PRO A 166 4.68 -15.62 -7.51
C PRO A 166 5.47 -16.13 -8.71
N PHE A 167 6.69 -16.59 -8.46
CA PHE A 167 7.53 -17.19 -9.49
C PHE A 167 6.94 -18.51 -9.95
N VAL A 168 6.89 -18.71 -11.27
CA VAL A 168 6.29 -19.90 -11.88
C VAL A 168 7.21 -21.11 -11.68
N ASN A 169 6.65 -22.22 -11.18
CA ASN A 169 7.39 -23.49 -11.11
C ASN A 169 7.50 -24.13 -12.51
N LEU A 170 8.70 -24.18 -13.05
CA LEU A 170 9.03 -24.83 -14.32
C LEU A 170 9.79 -26.15 -14.12
N SER A 171 9.76 -26.74 -12.92
CA SER A 171 10.50 -27.97 -12.61
C SER A 171 9.89 -29.23 -13.21
N GLY A 172 8.67 -29.18 -13.77
CA GLY A 172 7.92 -30.35 -14.25
C GLY A 172 7.34 -31.24 -13.15
N ASP A 173 7.65 -30.95 -11.88
CA ASP A 173 7.16 -31.65 -10.70
C ASP A 173 6.37 -30.66 -9.81
N PRO A 174 5.06 -30.87 -9.63
CA PRO A 174 4.23 -30.02 -8.76
C PRO A 174 4.70 -30.01 -7.30
N GLU A 175 5.39 -31.07 -6.85
CA GLU A 175 5.96 -31.13 -5.51
C GLU A 175 7.03 -30.03 -5.25
N ASN A 176 7.57 -29.39 -6.30
CA ASN A 176 8.51 -28.29 -6.16
C ASN A 176 7.83 -26.88 -6.09
N GLU A 177 6.50 -26.83 -6.06
CA GLU A 177 5.76 -25.55 -5.94
C GLU A 177 6.14 -24.77 -4.68
N TYR A 178 6.33 -25.45 -3.54
CA TYR A 178 6.77 -24.84 -2.29
C TYR A 178 8.10 -24.08 -2.44
N PHE A 179 8.97 -24.54 -3.33
CA PHE A 179 10.28 -23.95 -3.52
C PHE A 179 10.17 -22.61 -4.29
N SER A 180 9.37 -22.57 -5.36
CA SER A 180 9.11 -21.34 -6.11
C SER A 180 8.40 -20.30 -5.25
N ASP A 181 7.40 -20.70 -4.46
CA ASP A 181 6.69 -19.85 -3.51
C ASP A 181 7.64 -19.29 -2.45
N GLY A 182 8.50 -20.15 -1.88
CA GLY A 182 9.45 -19.76 -0.86
C GLY A 182 10.51 -18.78 -1.37
N ILE A 183 11.07 -19.00 -2.57
CA ILE A 183 12.00 -18.04 -3.20
C ILE A 183 11.32 -16.66 -3.39
N THR A 184 10.08 -16.66 -3.86
CA THR A 184 9.30 -15.41 -4.02
C THR A 184 9.15 -14.69 -2.69
N GLU A 185 8.80 -15.41 -1.63
CA GLU A 185 8.59 -14.84 -0.29
C GLU A 185 9.89 -14.27 0.31
N GLU A 186 11.00 -14.97 0.16
CA GLU A 186 12.31 -14.50 0.61
C GLU A 186 12.78 -13.25 -0.15
N LEU A 187 12.57 -13.18 -1.48
CA LEU A 187 12.83 -11.99 -2.28
C LEU A 187 11.96 -10.82 -1.82
N LEU A 188 10.67 -11.06 -1.62
CA LEU A 188 9.75 -10.05 -1.10
C LEU A 188 10.23 -9.51 0.25
N ASN A 189 10.55 -10.39 1.20
CA ASN A 189 11.04 -10.02 2.53
C ASN A 189 12.36 -9.24 2.49
N SER A 190 13.28 -9.59 1.59
CA SER A 190 14.56 -8.87 1.45
C SER A 190 14.35 -7.47 0.88
N LEU A 191 13.46 -7.32 -0.10
CA LEU A 191 13.16 -6.04 -0.74
C LEU A 191 12.41 -5.07 0.19
N THR A 192 11.67 -5.56 1.19
CA THR A 192 11.03 -4.70 2.20
C THR A 192 12.02 -3.96 3.10
N LYS A 193 13.27 -4.41 3.17
CA LYS A 193 14.35 -3.78 3.93
C LYS A 193 15.00 -2.61 3.18
N VAL A 194 14.71 -2.45 1.89
CA VAL A 194 15.27 -1.39 1.05
C VAL A 194 14.61 -0.06 1.39
N GLU A 195 15.39 0.90 1.85
CA GLU A 195 14.88 2.23 2.19
C GLU A 195 14.27 2.93 0.97
N GLY A 196 13.08 3.52 1.15
CA GLY A 196 12.36 4.22 0.08
C GLY A 196 11.60 3.30 -0.88
N LEU A 197 11.64 1.97 -0.70
CA LEU A 197 10.86 1.01 -1.46
C LEU A 197 9.62 0.58 -0.66
N GLN A 198 8.45 0.65 -1.27
CA GLN A 198 7.22 0.05 -0.74
C GLN A 198 6.93 -1.25 -1.51
N VAL A 199 7.00 -2.37 -0.83
CA VAL A 199 6.73 -3.68 -1.42
C VAL A 199 5.32 -4.12 -1.06
N THR A 200 4.54 -4.50 -2.07
CA THR A 200 3.19 -5.07 -1.86
C THR A 200 3.30 -6.38 -1.08
N SER A 201 2.34 -6.60 -0.19
CA SER A 201 2.31 -7.82 0.61
C SER A 201 2.21 -9.09 -0.23
N ARG A 202 2.69 -10.19 0.36
CA ARG A 202 2.54 -11.52 -0.23
C ARG A 202 1.08 -11.83 -0.55
N THR A 203 0.14 -11.53 0.34
CA THR A 203 -1.28 -11.87 0.19
C THR A 203 -1.87 -11.30 -1.09
N SER A 204 -1.64 -10.01 -1.36
CA SER A 204 -2.11 -9.36 -2.59
C SER A 204 -1.39 -9.86 -3.82
N ALA A 205 -0.07 -10.06 -3.76
CA ALA A 205 0.70 -10.55 -4.90
C ALA A 205 0.30 -11.98 -5.31
N PHE A 206 0.13 -12.88 -4.34
CA PHE A 206 -0.25 -14.27 -4.58
C PHE A 206 -1.71 -14.48 -5.02
N ALA A 207 -2.57 -13.48 -4.90
CA ALA A 207 -3.91 -13.52 -5.47
C ALA A 207 -3.91 -13.61 -7.02
N PHE A 208 -2.78 -13.30 -7.64
CA PHE A 208 -2.57 -13.41 -9.10
C PHE A 208 -1.84 -14.69 -9.51
N LYS A 209 -1.53 -15.61 -8.58
CA LYS A 209 -0.88 -16.89 -8.88
C LYS A 209 -1.69 -17.69 -9.88
N GLY A 210 -1.03 -18.10 -10.99
CA GLY A 210 -1.66 -18.90 -12.04
C GLY A 210 -2.69 -18.17 -12.91
N LYS A 211 -2.84 -16.84 -12.76
CA LYS A 211 -3.70 -16.02 -13.62
C LYS A 211 -2.91 -15.48 -14.81
N LEU A 212 -3.60 -15.34 -15.94
CA LEU A 212 -3.07 -14.76 -17.18
C LEU A 212 -3.50 -13.29 -17.36
N ASP A 213 -3.62 -12.55 -16.25
CA ASP A 213 -3.98 -11.14 -16.29
C ASP A 213 -2.83 -10.32 -16.91
N ASP A 214 -3.17 -9.24 -17.61
CA ASP A 214 -2.14 -8.29 -18.11
C ASP A 214 -1.40 -7.65 -16.93
N VAL A 215 -0.08 -7.60 -17.02
CA VAL A 215 0.80 -7.01 -16.00
C VAL A 215 0.38 -5.58 -15.63
N ARG A 216 -0.09 -4.78 -16.59
CA ARG A 216 -0.57 -3.42 -16.36
C ARG A 216 -1.86 -3.40 -15.52
N GLU A 217 -2.77 -4.34 -15.75
CA GLU A 217 -4.00 -4.48 -14.94
C GLU A 217 -3.66 -4.93 -13.52
N ILE A 218 -2.73 -5.88 -13.37
CA ILE A 218 -2.22 -6.32 -12.06
C ILE A 218 -1.63 -5.12 -11.31
N ALA A 219 -0.81 -4.31 -11.98
CA ALA A 219 -0.17 -3.15 -11.39
C ALA A 219 -1.18 -2.10 -10.90
N VAL A 220 -2.26 -1.86 -11.66
CA VAL A 220 -3.36 -0.98 -11.25
C VAL A 220 -4.06 -1.53 -10.01
N LYS A 221 -4.40 -2.83 -9.99
CA LYS A 221 -5.06 -3.50 -8.87
C LYS A 221 -4.20 -3.46 -7.60
N LEU A 222 -2.88 -3.64 -7.74
CA LEU A 222 -1.91 -3.62 -6.64
C LEU A 222 -1.40 -2.22 -6.31
N ASN A 223 -1.72 -1.21 -7.11
CA ASN A 223 -1.26 0.17 -6.97
C ASN A 223 0.27 0.27 -6.90
N VAL A 224 0.96 -0.33 -7.89
CA VAL A 224 2.42 -0.40 -7.97
C VAL A 224 2.96 0.18 -9.27
N ASP A 225 4.22 0.65 -9.22
CA ASP A 225 4.91 1.28 -10.35
C ASP A 225 5.77 0.26 -11.12
N LYS A 226 6.15 -0.83 -10.45
CA LYS A 226 6.99 -1.90 -10.97
C LYS A 226 6.46 -3.26 -10.55
N ILE A 227 6.68 -4.26 -11.39
CA ILE A 227 6.40 -5.67 -11.09
C ILE A 227 7.68 -6.48 -11.28
N LEU A 228 8.03 -7.27 -10.27
CA LEU A 228 9.01 -8.33 -10.36
C LEU A 228 8.28 -9.64 -10.56
N GLU A 229 8.57 -10.34 -11.64
CA GLU A 229 8.08 -11.68 -11.91
C GLU A 229 9.20 -12.60 -12.35
N GLY A 230 8.93 -13.89 -12.40
CA GLY A 230 9.95 -14.85 -12.82
C GLY A 230 9.50 -16.29 -12.80
N SER A 231 10.48 -17.17 -12.96
CA SER A 231 10.26 -18.61 -12.90
C SER A 231 11.43 -19.31 -12.20
N VAL A 232 11.12 -20.46 -11.60
CA VAL A 232 12.10 -21.32 -10.93
C VAL A 232 12.02 -22.71 -11.52
N ARG A 233 13.16 -23.26 -11.91
CA ARG A 233 13.31 -24.67 -12.28
C ARG A 233 14.34 -25.32 -11.37
N LYS A 234 13.89 -26.26 -10.55
CA LYS A 234 14.73 -27.07 -9.68
C LYS A 234 14.90 -28.47 -10.27
N ALA A 235 16.13 -28.94 -10.40
CA ALA A 235 16.47 -30.28 -10.86
C ALA A 235 17.62 -30.81 -10.00
N SER A 236 17.33 -31.79 -9.15
CA SER A 236 18.30 -32.36 -8.18
C SER A 236 18.96 -31.24 -7.35
N ASN A 237 20.27 -31.02 -7.51
CA ASN A 237 21.05 -30.01 -6.80
C ASN A 237 21.23 -28.69 -7.60
N ARG A 238 20.62 -28.58 -8.79
CA ARG A 238 20.68 -27.36 -9.61
C ARG A 238 19.38 -26.57 -9.56
N VAL A 239 19.49 -25.26 -9.57
CA VAL A 239 18.37 -24.33 -9.66
C VAL A 239 18.65 -23.31 -10.75
N ARG A 240 17.66 -23.12 -11.62
CA ARG A 240 17.63 -22.01 -12.57
C ARG A 240 16.50 -21.07 -12.18
N ILE A 241 16.84 -19.80 -11.95
CA ILE A 241 15.91 -18.73 -11.67
C ILE A 241 15.99 -17.73 -12.82
N THR A 242 14.84 -17.44 -13.43
CA THR A 242 14.67 -16.30 -14.32
C THR A 242 13.93 -15.22 -13.54
N ALA A 243 14.45 -13.99 -13.55
CA ALA A 243 13.79 -12.86 -12.90
C ALA A 243 13.74 -11.67 -13.87
N GLN A 244 12.63 -10.96 -13.89
CA GLN A 244 12.43 -9.78 -14.72
C GLN A 244 11.67 -8.70 -13.98
N LEU A 245 12.13 -7.46 -14.12
CA LEU A 245 11.51 -6.26 -13.57
C LEU A 245 10.81 -5.51 -14.70
N ILE A 246 9.53 -5.30 -14.55
CA ILE A 246 8.65 -4.71 -15.58
C ILE A 246 8.17 -3.34 -15.10
N ASN A 247 8.16 -2.37 -15.99
CA ASN A 247 7.54 -1.07 -15.75
C ASN A 247 6.02 -1.19 -15.92
N ALA A 248 5.27 -0.81 -14.89
CA ALA A 248 3.81 -0.94 -14.86
C ALA A 248 3.09 -0.03 -15.87
N ALA A 249 3.70 1.12 -16.21
CA ALA A 249 3.07 2.12 -17.07
C ALA A 249 2.97 1.68 -18.54
N ASP A 250 3.97 0.95 -19.03
CA ASP A 250 4.10 0.57 -20.44
C ASP A 250 4.22 -0.94 -20.68
N GLY A 251 4.46 -1.73 -19.61
CA GLY A 251 4.64 -3.18 -19.69
C GLY A 251 6.01 -3.63 -20.20
N TYR A 252 6.98 -2.71 -20.39
CA TYR A 252 8.31 -3.07 -20.88
C TYR A 252 9.23 -3.55 -19.76
N ASN A 253 10.10 -4.52 -20.11
CA ASN A 253 11.12 -4.99 -19.22
C ASN A 253 12.19 -3.91 -18.98
N VAL A 254 12.36 -3.52 -17.70
CA VAL A 254 13.45 -2.66 -17.25
C VAL A 254 14.74 -3.46 -17.09
N TRP A 255 14.59 -4.74 -16.71
CA TRP A 255 15.68 -5.66 -16.48
C TRP A 255 15.18 -7.11 -16.57
N SER A 256 16.03 -8.00 -17.09
CA SER A 256 15.79 -9.45 -17.12
C SER A 256 17.11 -10.19 -17.05
N GLU A 257 17.18 -11.24 -16.23
CA GLU A 257 18.39 -12.06 -16.08
C GLU A 257 18.05 -13.49 -15.68
N ASN A 258 18.98 -14.41 -16.03
CA ASN A 258 18.90 -15.83 -15.71
C ASN A 258 20.06 -16.25 -14.80
N TYR A 259 19.73 -16.90 -13.71
CA TYR A 259 20.68 -17.45 -12.74
C TYR A 259 20.65 -18.98 -12.83
N ASP A 260 21.76 -19.60 -13.17
CA ASP A 260 21.94 -21.05 -13.18
C ASP A 260 23.04 -21.40 -12.19
N ARG A 261 22.66 -21.95 -11.02
CA ARG A 261 23.54 -22.14 -9.86
C ARG A 261 23.27 -23.49 -9.19
N ASP A 262 24.17 -23.89 -8.31
CA ASP A 262 23.90 -24.98 -7.39
C ASP A 262 22.93 -24.53 -6.29
N LEU A 263 22.13 -25.45 -5.77
CA LEU A 263 21.15 -25.16 -4.74
C LEU A 263 21.79 -24.59 -3.45
N THR A 264 23.04 -24.95 -3.19
CA THR A 264 23.82 -24.41 -2.06
C THR A 264 24.03 -22.90 -2.16
N ASP A 265 24.00 -22.33 -3.36
CA ASP A 265 24.27 -20.92 -3.62
C ASP A 265 22.98 -20.06 -3.66
N ILE A 266 21.85 -20.66 -3.29
CA ILE A 266 20.52 -20.02 -3.42
C ILE A 266 20.44 -18.66 -2.71
N PHE A 267 21.05 -18.54 -1.54
CA PHE A 267 21.05 -17.27 -0.79
C PHE A 267 21.86 -16.18 -1.49
N GLN A 268 22.96 -16.55 -2.15
CA GLN A 268 23.75 -15.61 -2.94
C GLN A 268 22.94 -15.11 -4.14
N VAL A 269 22.20 -16.00 -4.81
CA VAL A 269 21.32 -15.62 -5.93
C VAL A 269 20.21 -14.66 -5.47
N GLN A 270 19.59 -14.94 -4.34
CA GLN A 270 18.57 -14.06 -3.76
C GLN A 270 19.14 -12.68 -3.42
N ASP A 271 20.34 -12.63 -2.84
CA ASP A 271 21.04 -11.36 -2.53
C ASP A 271 21.40 -10.60 -3.80
N GLU A 272 21.92 -11.29 -4.84
CA GLU A 272 22.22 -10.70 -6.15
C GLU A 272 20.97 -10.05 -6.77
N ILE A 273 19.86 -10.78 -6.85
CA ILE A 273 18.58 -10.28 -7.41
C ILE A 273 18.09 -9.08 -6.60
N SER A 274 18.06 -9.19 -5.28
CA SER A 274 17.57 -8.12 -4.40
C SER A 274 18.40 -6.84 -4.53
N ASN A 275 19.73 -6.96 -4.59
CA ASN A 275 20.63 -5.81 -4.76
C ASN A 275 20.49 -5.14 -6.13
N ILE A 276 20.35 -5.92 -7.21
CA ILE A 276 20.16 -5.37 -8.56
C ILE A 276 18.86 -4.56 -8.60
N ILE A 277 17.77 -5.13 -8.08
CA ILE A 277 16.47 -4.44 -8.04
C ILE A 277 16.57 -3.17 -7.19
N ALA A 278 17.15 -3.27 -5.99
CA ALA A 278 17.33 -2.11 -5.12
C ALA A 278 18.11 -0.98 -5.79
N ASN A 279 19.21 -1.31 -6.47
CA ASN A 279 20.03 -0.33 -7.17
C ASN A 279 19.29 0.31 -8.35
N ARG A 280 18.61 -0.49 -9.18
CA ARG A 280 17.79 -0.01 -10.31
C ARG A 280 16.68 0.95 -9.87
N LEU A 281 16.09 0.70 -8.70
CA LEU A 281 15.04 1.55 -8.16
C LEU A 281 15.63 2.81 -7.48
N ARG A 282 16.83 2.73 -6.88
CA ARG A 282 17.55 3.87 -6.29
C ARG A 282 18.08 4.85 -7.34
N GLU A 283 18.51 4.38 -8.51
CA GLU A 283 18.94 5.24 -9.64
C GLU A 283 17.85 6.25 -10.00
N ASN A 284 16.58 5.85 -9.97
CA ASN A 284 15.43 6.74 -10.20
C ASN A 284 15.19 7.76 -9.07
N LEU A 285 15.78 7.56 -7.88
CA LEU A 285 15.63 8.43 -6.70
C LEU A 285 16.83 9.33 -6.44
N SER A 286 17.88 9.29 -7.30
CA SER A 286 19.18 10.00 -7.09
C SER A 286 19.81 9.67 -5.72
N LEU A 287 19.55 8.50 -5.17
CA LEU A 287 20.13 8.00 -3.93
C LEU A 287 21.45 7.27 -4.23
N ALA A 288 22.45 7.47 -3.38
CA ALA A 288 23.75 6.80 -3.54
C ALA A 288 23.57 5.27 -3.50
N SER A 289 24.19 4.56 -4.46
CA SER A 289 24.21 3.10 -4.48
C SER A 289 25.01 2.58 -3.28
N GLN A 290 24.36 1.87 -2.38
CA GLN A 290 25.03 1.15 -1.29
C GLN A 290 24.96 -0.35 -1.60
N LYS A 291 26.13 -1.02 -1.50
CA LYS A 291 26.17 -2.49 -1.48
C LYS A 291 25.86 -2.94 -0.05
N GLU A 292 24.63 -3.30 0.20
CA GLU A 292 24.20 -3.92 1.44
C GLU A 292 23.91 -5.40 1.16
N HIS A 293 24.32 -6.29 2.06
CA HIS A 293 23.83 -7.65 2.04
C HIS A 293 22.37 -7.67 2.53
N LEU A 294 21.43 -7.61 1.59
CA LEU A 294 19.99 -7.59 1.87
C LEU A 294 19.49 -8.96 2.34
N VAL A 295 20.11 -10.02 1.86
CA VAL A 295 19.82 -11.41 2.24
C VAL A 295 20.94 -11.96 3.10
N LYS A 296 20.63 -12.21 4.37
CA LYS A 296 21.52 -12.97 5.26
C LYS A 296 21.11 -14.44 5.17
N ALA A 297 22.04 -15.32 4.82
CA ALA A 297 21.80 -16.76 4.85
C ALA A 297 21.28 -17.17 6.24
N SER A 298 20.04 -17.62 6.29
CA SER A 298 19.38 -18.00 7.55
C SER A 298 19.85 -19.36 8.09
N THR A 299 20.45 -20.18 7.20
CA THR A 299 20.97 -21.51 7.50
C THR A 299 22.04 -21.92 6.49
N LYS A 300 22.95 -22.83 6.89
CA LYS A 300 23.86 -23.51 5.98
C LYS A 300 23.37 -24.92 5.60
N ASN A 301 22.32 -25.40 6.25
CA ASN A 301 21.74 -26.72 6.03
C ASN A 301 20.59 -26.62 5.00
N ILE A 302 20.87 -27.02 3.76
CA ILE A 302 19.91 -26.97 2.65
C ILE A 302 18.65 -27.83 2.90
N ASN A 303 18.79 -28.94 3.64
CA ASN A 303 17.63 -29.78 3.98
C ASN A 303 16.74 -29.09 5.02
N ALA A 304 17.33 -28.45 6.03
CA ALA A 304 16.57 -27.62 6.97
C ALA A 304 15.89 -26.45 6.27
N TYR A 305 16.57 -25.79 5.34
CA TYR A 305 15.98 -24.73 4.52
C TYR A 305 14.80 -25.24 3.67
N THR A 306 14.95 -26.38 3.03
CA THR A 306 13.90 -27.00 2.22
C THR A 306 12.65 -27.31 3.07
N LEU A 307 12.84 -27.82 4.27
CA LEU A 307 11.73 -28.07 5.22
C LEU A 307 11.08 -26.77 5.69
N TYR A 308 11.86 -25.74 5.97
CA TYR A 308 11.35 -24.41 6.32
C TYR A 308 10.46 -23.85 5.19
N LEU A 309 10.90 -23.90 3.93
CA LEU A 309 10.09 -23.46 2.79
C LEU A 309 8.79 -24.28 2.62
N LYS A 310 8.84 -25.60 2.85
CA LYS A 310 7.62 -26.45 2.90
C LYS A 310 6.69 -26.00 4.00
N GLY A 311 7.22 -25.70 5.17
CA GLY A 311 6.46 -25.17 6.29
C GLY A 311 5.77 -23.86 5.94
N LEU A 312 6.46 -22.89 5.30
CA LEU A 312 5.87 -21.65 4.81
C LEU A 312 4.75 -21.90 3.79
N HIS A 313 4.97 -22.79 2.86
CA HIS A 313 3.94 -23.15 1.86
C HIS A 313 2.67 -23.69 2.52
N TYR A 314 2.78 -24.59 3.51
CA TYR A 314 1.62 -25.09 4.25
C TYR A 314 0.98 -23.99 5.12
N TRP A 315 1.77 -23.20 5.84
CA TRP A 315 1.28 -22.09 6.65
C TRP A 315 0.38 -21.12 5.85
N ASN A 316 0.77 -20.85 4.62
CA ASN A 316 0.10 -19.89 3.74
C ASN A 316 -1.24 -20.42 3.13
N LYS A 317 -1.57 -21.71 3.30
CA LYS A 317 -2.89 -22.25 2.92
C LYS A 317 -3.99 -21.90 3.91
N LEU A 318 -3.65 -21.42 5.07
CA LEU A 318 -4.55 -20.88 6.11
C LEU A 318 -5.62 -21.86 6.58
N THR A 319 -5.43 -23.17 6.41
CA THR A 319 -6.32 -24.20 6.98
C THR A 319 -5.75 -24.77 8.28
N PRO A 320 -6.58 -25.22 9.24
CA PRO A 320 -6.08 -25.86 10.44
C PRO A 320 -5.18 -27.08 10.16
N ALA A 321 -5.58 -27.92 9.20
CA ALA A 321 -4.80 -29.10 8.82
C ALA A 321 -3.43 -28.74 8.26
N ASP A 322 -3.35 -27.71 7.40
CA ASP A 322 -2.08 -27.26 6.84
C ASP A 322 -1.24 -26.53 7.89
N THR A 323 -1.85 -25.85 8.89
CA THR A 323 -1.11 -25.27 10.01
C THR A 323 -0.36 -26.35 10.82
N TYR A 324 -0.96 -27.52 11.05
CA TYR A 324 -0.27 -28.63 11.71
C TYR A 324 0.89 -29.17 10.87
N LYS A 325 0.71 -29.31 9.54
CA LYS A 325 1.79 -29.71 8.61
C LYS A 325 2.92 -28.68 8.60
N ALA A 326 2.59 -27.40 8.66
CA ALA A 326 3.58 -26.34 8.74
C ALA A 326 4.44 -26.48 10.00
N ILE A 327 3.79 -26.69 11.16
CA ILE A 327 4.49 -26.93 12.43
C ILE A 327 5.43 -28.13 12.32
N GLU A 328 4.94 -29.25 11.81
CA GLU A 328 5.76 -30.46 11.61
C GLU A 328 7.01 -30.17 10.75
N CYS A 329 6.85 -29.43 9.66
CA CYS A 329 7.99 -29.05 8.81
C CYS A 329 8.99 -28.12 9.54
N PHE A 330 8.50 -27.15 10.34
CA PHE A 330 9.38 -26.27 11.10
C PHE A 330 10.12 -27.03 12.20
N GLU A 331 9.46 -27.96 12.90
CA GLU A 331 10.09 -28.79 13.93
C GLU A 331 11.14 -29.74 13.32
N GLN A 332 10.87 -30.38 12.18
CA GLN A 332 11.88 -31.14 11.46
C GLN A 332 13.07 -30.28 10.98
N ALA A 333 12.83 -29.04 10.57
CA ALA A 333 13.91 -28.11 10.23
C ALA A 333 14.78 -27.77 11.45
N ILE A 334 14.17 -27.61 12.62
CA ILE A 334 14.85 -27.38 13.90
C ILE A 334 15.66 -28.62 14.33
N ASP A 335 15.10 -29.83 14.14
CA ASP A 335 15.82 -31.08 14.46
C ASP A 335 17.09 -31.24 13.59
N LEU A 336 17.02 -30.85 12.32
CA LEU A 336 18.20 -30.85 11.41
C LEU A 336 19.19 -29.73 11.71
N GLN A 337 18.70 -28.60 12.23
CA GLN A 337 19.52 -27.44 12.59
C GLN A 337 18.98 -26.74 13.83
N PRO A 338 19.45 -27.10 15.04
CA PRO A 338 18.95 -26.58 16.32
C PRO A 338 19.15 -25.07 16.56
N ASP A 339 19.96 -24.39 15.76
CA ASP A 339 20.17 -22.93 15.79
C ASP A 339 19.44 -22.18 14.67
N TYR A 340 18.42 -22.80 14.05
CA TYR A 340 17.64 -22.18 12.97
C TYR A 340 16.55 -21.25 13.51
N ALA A 341 16.91 -20.02 13.84
CA ALA A 341 16.04 -19.04 14.50
C ALA A 341 14.72 -18.76 13.76
N GLN A 342 14.72 -18.69 12.41
CA GLN A 342 13.52 -18.46 11.61
C GLN A 342 12.51 -19.61 11.73
N ALA A 343 12.98 -20.85 11.79
CA ALA A 343 12.11 -22.00 11.97
C ALA A 343 11.41 -21.96 13.35
N TYR A 344 12.14 -21.59 14.40
CA TYR A 344 11.55 -21.34 15.72
C TYR A 344 10.51 -20.22 15.69
N ALA A 345 10.80 -19.11 15.04
CA ALA A 345 9.89 -17.97 14.92
C ALA A 345 8.57 -18.37 14.25
N MET A 346 8.64 -19.09 13.13
CA MET A 346 7.45 -19.52 12.40
C MET A 346 6.66 -20.62 13.15
N ALA A 347 7.32 -21.54 13.83
CA ALA A 347 6.65 -22.49 14.73
C ALA A 347 5.87 -21.74 15.84
N ALA A 348 6.48 -20.70 16.45
CA ALA A 348 5.83 -19.87 17.45
C ALA A 348 4.58 -19.15 16.89
N VAL A 349 4.66 -18.58 15.68
CA VAL A 349 3.53 -17.95 15.01
C VAL A 349 2.41 -18.98 14.76
N ALA A 350 2.75 -20.16 14.25
CA ALA A 350 1.78 -21.22 13.97
C ALA A 350 1.07 -21.73 15.23
N TYR A 351 1.81 -22.00 16.30
CA TYR A 351 1.22 -22.39 17.60
C TYR A 351 0.33 -21.30 18.19
N SER A 352 0.78 -20.03 18.14
CA SER A 352 -0.03 -18.90 18.61
C SER A 352 -1.35 -18.76 17.84
N ASN A 353 -1.34 -19.08 16.54
CA ASN A 353 -2.53 -19.07 15.71
C ASN A 353 -3.51 -20.18 16.09
N LEU A 354 -3.03 -21.41 16.33
CA LEU A 354 -3.88 -22.51 16.79
C LEU A 354 -4.54 -22.19 18.15
N GLY A 355 -3.83 -21.50 19.04
CA GLY A 355 -4.38 -21.03 20.32
C GLY A 355 -5.44 -19.94 20.14
N ALA A 356 -5.16 -18.93 19.31
CA ALA A 356 -6.08 -17.83 19.05
C ALA A 356 -7.36 -18.27 18.34
N THR A 357 -7.28 -19.30 17.49
CA THR A 357 -8.44 -19.85 16.75
C THR A 357 -9.16 -20.98 17.49
N GLY A 358 -8.69 -21.39 18.68
CA GLY A 358 -9.27 -22.46 19.49
C GLY A 358 -9.07 -23.87 18.92
N GLN A 359 -8.17 -24.05 17.95
CA GLN A 359 -7.84 -25.35 17.33
C GLN A 359 -6.96 -26.22 18.25
N LEU A 360 -6.24 -25.61 19.16
CA LEU A 360 -5.48 -26.26 20.23
C LEU A 360 -5.83 -25.59 21.56
N LYS A 361 -5.86 -26.33 22.66
CA LYS A 361 -6.14 -25.76 24.00
C LYS A 361 -5.24 -24.57 24.26
N PRO A 362 -5.76 -23.37 24.61
CA PRO A 362 -5.00 -22.13 24.70
C PRO A 362 -3.72 -22.25 25.58
N GLY A 363 -3.82 -22.85 26.78
CA GLY A 363 -2.67 -23.01 27.65
C GLY A 363 -1.53 -23.82 27.02
N LYS A 364 -1.84 -24.89 26.27
CA LYS A 364 -0.85 -25.69 25.55
C LYS A 364 -0.28 -24.90 24.36
N ALA A 365 -1.17 -24.32 23.54
CA ALA A 365 -0.78 -23.61 22.33
C ALA A 365 0.11 -22.40 22.62
N PHE A 366 -0.33 -21.52 23.51
CA PHE A 366 0.44 -20.32 23.88
C PHE A 366 1.69 -20.64 24.73
N GLY A 367 1.69 -21.73 25.50
CA GLY A 367 2.88 -22.22 26.18
C GLY A 367 3.97 -22.63 25.19
N LEU A 368 3.63 -23.43 24.17
CA LEU A 368 4.55 -23.79 23.08
C LEU A 368 4.99 -22.57 22.29
N ALA A 369 4.05 -21.70 21.89
CA ALA A 369 4.37 -20.47 21.17
C ALA A 369 5.38 -19.60 21.94
N ASN A 370 5.21 -19.49 23.28
CA ASN A 370 6.14 -18.75 24.13
C ASN A 370 7.53 -19.39 24.14
N GLN A 371 7.61 -20.70 24.31
CA GLN A 371 8.87 -21.43 24.33
C GLN A 371 9.65 -21.27 23.01
N TYR A 372 8.98 -21.42 21.88
CA TYR A 372 9.59 -21.27 20.56
C TYR A 372 9.99 -19.82 20.27
N SER A 373 9.14 -18.84 20.61
CA SER A 373 9.47 -17.42 20.40
C SER A 373 10.64 -16.95 21.27
N ASP A 374 10.75 -17.41 22.52
CA ASP A 374 11.88 -17.09 23.40
C ASP A 374 13.20 -17.61 22.83
N LYS A 375 13.22 -18.85 22.33
CA LYS A 375 14.39 -19.42 21.69
C LYS A 375 14.78 -18.65 20.43
N ALA A 376 13.81 -18.29 19.57
CA ALA A 376 14.07 -17.50 18.37
C ALA A 376 14.68 -16.14 18.72
N LEU A 377 14.11 -15.42 19.71
CA LEU A 377 14.59 -14.11 20.14
C LEU A 377 15.99 -14.15 20.80
N GLN A 378 16.33 -15.26 21.50
CA GLN A 378 17.68 -15.47 22.04
C GLN A 378 18.72 -15.66 20.94
N MET A 379 18.36 -16.31 19.82
CA MET A 379 19.25 -16.54 18.69
C MET A 379 19.36 -15.31 17.78
N ASP A 380 18.22 -14.70 17.45
CA ASP A 380 18.15 -13.52 16.60
C ASP A 380 16.92 -12.66 16.95
N ASN A 381 17.14 -11.53 17.58
CA ASN A 381 16.08 -10.59 17.97
C ASN A 381 15.62 -9.66 16.85
N THR A 382 16.15 -9.83 15.63
CA THR A 382 15.78 -9.05 14.45
C THR A 382 14.72 -9.74 13.58
N ILE A 383 14.21 -10.90 13.99
CA ILE A 383 13.15 -11.65 13.31
C ILE A 383 11.78 -11.10 13.73
N ALA A 384 11.08 -10.44 12.82
CA ALA A 384 9.78 -9.82 13.10
C ALA A 384 8.72 -10.83 13.57
N GLU A 385 8.71 -12.03 13.01
CA GLU A 385 7.77 -13.11 13.31
C GLU A 385 7.82 -13.55 14.78
N SER A 386 9.00 -13.50 15.42
CA SER A 386 9.14 -13.79 16.86
C SER A 386 8.40 -12.77 17.72
N HIS A 387 8.50 -11.49 17.37
CA HIS A 387 7.77 -10.41 18.04
C HIS A 387 6.26 -10.48 17.76
N ILE A 388 5.85 -10.88 16.55
CA ILE A 388 4.43 -11.12 16.20
C ILE A 388 3.86 -12.26 17.06
N ALA A 389 4.60 -13.36 17.25
CA ALA A 389 4.17 -14.45 18.11
C ALA A 389 3.99 -13.98 19.58
N LYS A 390 4.95 -13.20 20.11
CA LYS A 390 4.82 -12.58 21.43
C LYS A 390 3.61 -11.67 21.54
N ALA A 391 3.37 -10.84 20.52
CA ALA A 391 2.20 -9.95 20.49
C ALA A 391 0.89 -10.75 20.58
N ARG A 392 0.77 -11.86 19.85
CA ARG A 392 -0.42 -12.73 19.92
C ARG A 392 -0.59 -13.34 21.32
N ILE A 393 0.49 -13.78 21.96
CA ILE A 393 0.45 -14.29 23.34
C ILE A 393 -0.08 -13.19 24.29
N TYR A 394 0.49 -11.99 24.22
CA TYR A 394 0.09 -10.87 25.06
C TYR A 394 -1.35 -10.41 24.80
N LEU A 395 -1.78 -10.32 23.53
CA LEU A 395 -3.13 -9.88 23.17
C LEU A 395 -4.21 -10.93 23.52
N PHE A 396 -3.98 -12.19 23.14
CA PHE A 396 -5.07 -13.19 23.16
C PHE A 396 -5.06 -14.06 24.43
N TYR A 397 -3.91 -14.21 25.09
CA TYR A 397 -3.80 -15.09 26.25
C TYR A 397 -3.52 -14.35 27.55
N GLU A 398 -2.42 -13.59 27.63
CA GLU A 398 -1.98 -12.94 28.87
C GLU A 398 -2.68 -11.59 29.16
N LYS A 399 -3.31 -10.99 28.17
CA LYS A 399 -3.99 -9.66 28.25
C LYS A 399 -3.05 -8.53 28.71
N LYS A 400 -1.77 -8.59 28.31
CA LYS A 400 -0.74 -7.58 28.59
C LYS A 400 -0.68 -6.56 27.44
N TRP A 401 -1.54 -5.54 27.52
CA TRP A 401 -1.77 -4.62 26.39
C TRP A 401 -0.54 -3.78 26.06
N GLU A 402 0.13 -3.21 27.06
CA GLU A 402 1.32 -2.37 26.88
C GLU A 402 2.47 -3.18 26.27
N ALA A 403 2.76 -4.36 26.81
CA ALA A 403 3.79 -5.25 26.27
C ALA A 403 3.48 -5.70 24.84
N ALA A 404 2.20 -5.94 24.53
CA ALA A 404 1.76 -6.24 23.15
C ALA A 404 2.09 -5.08 22.19
N TYR A 405 1.81 -3.84 22.60
CA TYR A 405 2.10 -2.67 21.79
C TYR A 405 3.61 -2.51 21.52
N GLU A 406 4.45 -2.65 22.54
CA GLU A 406 5.91 -2.54 22.42
C GLU A 406 6.48 -3.55 21.41
N VAL A 407 6.11 -4.84 21.53
CA VAL A 407 6.60 -5.86 20.61
C VAL A 407 6.03 -5.70 19.20
N LEU A 408 4.80 -5.16 19.03
CA LEU A 408 4.24 -4.84 17.73
C LEU A 408 4.96 -3.65 17.06
N GLN A 409 5.33 -2.62 17.82
CA GLN A 409 6.15 -1.52 17.29
C GLN A 409 7.52 -2.04 16.83
N LYS A 410 8.12 -2.96 17.60
CA LYS A 410 9.38 -3.59 17.21
C LYS A 410 9.24 -4.42 15.93
N ALA A 411 8.19 -5.23 15.83
CA ALA A 411 7.90 -6.01 14.62
C ALA A 411 7.73 -5.11 13.40
N LEU A 412 7.01 -3.98 13.56
CA LEU A 412 6.79 -3.00 12.48
C LEU A 412 8.09 -2.33 12.01
N GLN A 413 9.02 -2.04 12.93
CA GLN A 413 10.35 -1.52 12.60
C GLN A 413 11.19 -2.53 11.83
N LEU A 414 11.12 -3.83 12.21
CA LEU A 414 11.89 -4.91 11.59
C LEU A 414 11.35 -5.32 10.22
N ASN A 415 10.02 -5.34 10.05
CA ASN A 415 9.36 -5.63 8.79
C ASN A 415 8.15 -4.71 8.57
N PRO A 416 8.33 -3.56 7.90
CA PRO A 416 7.26 -2.61 7.62
C PRO A 416 6.16 -3.13 6.69
N ALA A 417 6.38 -4.25 5.98
CA ALA A 417 5.38 -4.89 5.11
C ALA A 417 4.67 -6.09 5.76
N ALA A 418 4.98 -6.42 7.02
CA ALA A 418 4.32 -7.51 7.74
C ALA A 418 2.87 -7.17 8.07
N ILE A 419 1.96 -7.54 7.21
CA ILE A 419 0.51 -7.23 7.30
C ILE A 419 -0.11 -7.71 8.61
N ASP A 420 0.35 -8.85 9.14
CA ASP A 420 -0.15 -9.36 10.42
C ASP A 420 0.14 -8.40 11.59
N THR A 421 1.25 -7.66 11.54
CA THR A 421 1.56 -6.61 12.53
C THR A 421 0.52 -5.49 12.52
N TYR A 422 0.14 -5.01 11.33
CA TYR A 422 -0.91 -3.97 11.19
C TYR A 422 -2.26 -4.46 11.68
N ARG A 423 -2.62 -5.70 11.34
CA ARG A 423 -3.85 -6.34 11.81
C ARG A 423 -3.91 -6.42 13.33
N LEU A 424 -2.81 -6.85 13.97
CA LEU A 424 -2.72 -6.95 15.41
C LEU A 424 -2.71 -5.58 16.09
N LEU A 425 -2.07 -4.57 15.51
CA LEU A 425 -2.15 -3.18 15.96
C LEU A 425 -3.57 -2.63 15.85
N GLY A 426 -4.26 -2.88 14.75
CA GLY A 426 -5.67 -2.52 14.59
C GLY A 426 -6.54 -3.13 15.69
N TYR A 427 -6.40 -4.43 15.94
CA TYR A 427 -7.08 -5.12 17.05
C TYR A 427 -6.72 -4.50 18.41
N TYR A 428 -5.44 -4.27 18.67
CA TYR A 428 -4.98 -3.62 19.90
C TYR A 428 -5.68 -2.28 20.11
N TYR A 429 -5.68 -1.40 19.09
CA TYR A 429 -6.30 -0.08 19.19
C TYR A 429 -7.82 -0.15 19.40
N ILE A 430 -8.51 -1.12 18.80
CA ILE A 430 -9.94 -1.38 19.05
C ILE A 430 -10.16 -1.73 20.52
N VAL A 431 -9.37 -2.67 21.07
CA VAL A 431 -9.54 -3.16 22.43
C VAL A 431 -9.25 -2.07 23.47
N VAL A 432 -8.24 -1.21 23.25
CA VAL A 432 -7.92 -0.11 24.16
C VAL A 432 -8.76 1.16 23.92
N GLY A 433 -9.75 1.11 23.03
CA GLY A 433 -10.70 2.19 22.76
C GLY A 433 -10.17 3.33 21.86
N LYS A 434 -8.98 3.17 21.26
CA LYS A 434 -8.37 4.15 20.34
C LYS A 434 -8.85 3.92 18.89
N LYS A 435 -10.12 4.22 18.64
CA LYS A 435 -10.84 3.85 17.42
C LYS A 435 -10.30 4.51 16.17
N ASP A 436 -9.92 5.79 16.24
CA ASP A 436 -9.37 6.53 15.11
C ASP A 436 -7.96 6.04 14.73
N GLU A 437 -7.17 5.66 15.72
CA GLU A 437 -5.85 5.05 15.50
C GLU A 437 -5.98 3.66 14.86
N ALA A 438 -7.02 2.89 15.25
CA ALA A 438 -7.32 1.62 14.61
C ALA A 438 -7.64 1.80 13.12
N VAL A 439 -8.48 2.77 12.79
CA VAL A 439 -8.80 3.10 11.40
C VAL A 439 -7.54 3.50 10.62
N LYS A 440 -6.77 4.46 11.13
CA LYS A 440 -5.54 4.94 10.47
C LYS A 440 -4.52 3.83 10.19
N ILE A 441 -4.30 2.95 11.16
CA ILE A 441 -3.31 1.88 10.97
C ILE A 441 -3.78 0.82 9.97
N LEU A 442 -5.08 0.54 9.92
CA LEU A 442 -5.65 -0.42 8.97
C LEU A 442 -5.79 0.19 7.56
N GLU A 443 -6.12 1.49 7.43
CA GLU A 443 -6.03 2.20 6.14
C GLU A 443 -4.60 2.18 5.59
N LYS A 444 -3.59 2.40 6.46
CA LYS A 444 -2.19 2.26 6.07
C LYS A 444 -1.86 0.84 5.62
N ALA A 445 -2.38 -0.19 6.28
CA ALA A 445 -2.18 -1.58 5.85
C ALA A 445 -2.71 -1.81 4.42
N LEU A 446 -3.83 -1.21 4.03
CA LEU A 446 -4.37 -1.30 2.66
C LEU A 446 -3.51 -0.62 1.61
N THR A 447 -2.60 0.28 1.97
CA THR A 447 -1.61 0.79 1.00
C THR A 447 -0.53 -0.24 0.66
N ILE A 448 -0.33 -1.25 1.54
CA ILE A 448 0.65 -2.33 1.39
C ILE A 448 -0.02 -3.61 0.87
N ASP A 449 -1.25 -3.86 1.28
CA ASP A 449 -2.06 -5.04 0.93
C ASP A 449 -3.44 -4.61 0.39
N PRO A 450 -3.51 -4.04 -0.84
CA PRO A 450 -4.71 -3.34 -1.34
C PRO A 450 -5.97 -4.21 -1.47
N ILE A 451 -5.80 -5.52 -1.68
CA ILE A 451 -6.90 -6.47 -1.87
C ILE A 451 -7.06 -7.44 -0.70
N SER A 452 -6.44 -7.13 0.45
CA SER A 452 -6.50 -7.98 1.64
C SER A 452 -7.92 -8.07 2.21
N THR A 453 -8.51 -9.23 2.09
CA THR A 453 -9.80 -9.54 2.71
C THR A 453 -9.73 -9.41 4.24
N VAL A 454 -8.61 -9.85 4.83
CA VAL A 454 -8.43 -9.83 6.29
C VAL A 454 -8.36 -8.39 6.80
N ILE A 455 -7.56 -7.52 6.17
CA ILE A 455 -7.45 -6.12 6.59
C ILE A 455 -8.77 -5.38 6.38
N ASN A 456 -9.46 -5.61 5.25
CA ASN A 456 -10.78 -5.02 5.01
C ASN A 456 -11.80 -5.42 6.09
N ASN A 457 -11.77 -6.67 6.59
CA ASN A 457 -12.64 -7.11 7.69
C ASN A 457 -12.37 -6.31 8.98
N TYR A 458 -11.08 -6.21 9.40
CA TYR A 458 -10.72 -5.43 10.58
C TYR A 458 -10.98 -3.92 10.42
N LEU A 459 -10.81 -3.38 9.20
CA LEU A 459 -11.12 -2.00 8.90
C LEU A 459 -12.64 -1.72 8.98
N GLY A 460 -13.46 -2.63 8.44
CA GLY A 460 -14.91 -2.57 8.59
C GLY A 460 -15.34 -2.55 10.07
N GLU A 461 -14.74 -3.42 10.89
CA GLU A 461 -14.98 -3.45 12.33
C GLU A 461 -14.52 -2.15 13.01
N ALA A 462 -13.34 -1.63 12.68
CA ALA A 462 -12.83 -0.37 13.21
C ALA A 462 -13.74 0.82 12.84
N TYR A 463 -14.25 0.88 11.61
CA TYR A 463 -15.22 1.90 11.20
C TYR A 463 -16.54 1.80 11.98
N ILE A 464 -17.07 0.57 12.19
CA ILE A 464 -18.30 0.36 12.99
C ILE A 464 -18.07 0.86 14.42
N MET A 465 -16.94 0.51 15.03
CA MET A 465 -16.58 0.93 16.38
C MET A 465 -16.37 2.46 16.49
N ALA A 466 -15.92 3.10 15.41
CA ALA A 466 -15.78 4.55 15.30
C ALA A 466 -17.09 5.27 14.91
N ASN A 467 -18.22 4.55 14.80
CA ASN A 467 -19.51 5.04 14.32
C ASN A 467 -19.49 5.58 12.87
N ARG A 468 -18.54 5.15 12.06
CA ARG A 468 -18.37 5.49 10.64
C ARG A 468 -19.07 4.44 9.78
N TYR A 469 -20.40 4.34 9.91
CA TYR A 469 -21.20 3.25 9.33
C TYR A 469 -21.25 3.29 7.80
N ASP A 470 -21.13 4.46 7.17
CA ASP A 470 -21.13 4.59 5.70
C ASP A 470 -19.86 4.01 5.09
N GLU A 471 -18.71 4.33 5.69
CA GLU A 471 -17.42 3.78 5.24
C GLU A 471 -17.35 2.27 5.47
N ALA A 472 -17.83 1.78 6.63
CA ALA A 472 -17.91 0.35 6.91
C ALA A 472 -18.79 -0.38 5.89
N TYR A 473 -19.92 0.21 5.52
CA TYR A 473 -20.84 -0.35 4.53
C TYR A 473 -20.17 -0.46 3.15
N LEU A 474 -19.46 0.59 2.71
CA LEU A 474 -18.74 0.59 1.43
C LEU A 474 -17.63 -0.46 1.39
N VAL A 475 -16.92 -0.67 2.49
CA VAL A 475 -15.91 -1.75 2.59
C VAL A 475 -16.58 -3.11 2.44
N ALA A 476 -17.70 -3.34 3.12
CA ALA A 476 -18.44 -4.59 3.04
C ALA A 476 -19.00 -4.84 1.62
N GLU A 477 -19.53 -3.82 0.95
CA GLU A 477 -20.03 -3.91 -0.44
C GLU A 477 -18.93 -4.36 -1.40
N LYS A 478 -17.76 -3.72 -1.34
CA LYS A 478 -16.60 -4.09 -2.20
C LYS A 478 -16.16 -5.54 -1.99
N GLN A 479 -16.22 -6.04 -0.75
CA GLN A 479 -15.90 -7.44 -0.47
C GLN A 479 -16.97 -8.40 -1.03
N LEU A 480 -18.23 -8.00 -1.00
CA LEU A 480 -19.33 -8.80 -1.54
C LEU A 480 -19.38 -8.81 -3.06
N GLU A 481 -18.84 -7.78 -3.75
CA GLU A 481 -18.61 -7.81 -5.19
C GLU A 481 -17.63 -8.92 -5.60
N ILE A 482 -16.62 -9.18 -4.76
CA ILE A 482 -15.61 -10.23 -5.00
C ILE A 482 -16.15 -11.61 -4.59
N ASN A 483 -16.78 -11.69 -3.41
CA ASN A 483 -17.35 -12.93 -2.86
C ASN A 483 -18.72 -12.66 -2.23
N PRO A 484 -19.83 -12.87 -2.98
CA PRO A 484 -21.19 -12.57 -2.51
C PRO A 484 -21.63 -13.36 -1.27
N THR A 485 -20.95 -14.46 -0.93
CA THR A 485 -21.26 -15.31 0.23
C THR A 485 -20.32 -15.10 1.41
N MET A 486 -19.53 -14.02 1.39
CA MET A 486 -18.59 -13.72 2.46
C MET A 486 -19.32 -13.31 3.74
N ARG A 487 -19.41 -14.24 4.70
CA ARG A 487 -20.19 -14.06 5.94
C ARG A 487 -19.82 -12.84 6.73
N VAL A 488 -18.50 -12.54 6.89
CA VAL A 488 -18.02 -11.38 7.66
C VAL A 488 -18.47 -10.07 7.03
N ALA A 489 -18.44 -9.98 5.69
CA ALA A 489 -18.91 -8.78 4.99
C ALA A 489 -20.43 -8.60 5.10
N ILE A 490 -21.21 -9.70 4.99
CA ILE A 490 -22.67 -9.66 5.20
C ILE A 490 -22.98 -9.22 6.65
N GLU A 491 -22.27 -9.75 7.63
CA GLU A 491 -22.43 -9.40 9.04
C GLU A 491 -22.10 -7.91 9.29
N SER A 492 -20.97 -7.41 8.76
CA SER A 492 -20.61 -6.00 8.84
C SER A 492 -21.68 -5.09 8.23
N LYS A 493 -22.21 -5.47 7.06
CA LYS A 493 -23.34 -4.77 6.42
C LYS A 493 -24.58 -4.77 7.31
N GLY A 494 -24.89 -5.89 7.95
CA GLY A 494 -25.99 -6.01 8.91
C GLY A 494 -25.83 -5.06 10.09
N TRP A 495 -24.64 -4.99 10.68
CA TRP A 495 -24.34 -4.04 11.75
C TRP A 495 -24.49 -2.58 11.30
N CYS A 496 -23.96 -2.22 10.11
CA CYS A 496 -24.09 -0.85 9.57
C CYS A 496 -25.55 -0.44 9.40
N VAL A 497 -26.38 -1.31 8.82
CA VAL A 497 -27.81 -1.06 8.58
C VAL A 497 -28.57 -0.96 9.90
N GLY A 498 -28.32 -1.88 10.83
CA GLY A 498 -28.96 -1.91 12.14
C GLY A 498 -28.63 -0.67 12.98
N MET A 499 -27.36 -0.27 13.03
CA MET A 499 -26.93 0.91 13.79
C MET A 499 -27.49 2.23 13.22
N LYS A 500 -27.90 2.24 11.95
CA LYS A 500 -28.66 3.33 11.31
C LYS A 500 -30.16 3.26 11.57
N GLY A 501 -30.65 2.25 12.31
CA GLY A 501 -32.04 2.10 12.74
C GLY A 501 -32.87 1.07 12.01
N ASP A 502 -32.43 0.50 10.89
CA ASP A 502 -33.14 -0.54 10.14
C ASP A 502 -32.80 -1.96 10.66
N TRP A 503 -33.31 -2.25 11.85
CA TRP A 503 -33.10 -3.56 12.48
C TRP A 503 -33.85 -4.71 11.78
N LYS A 504 -34.87 -4.41 10.96
CA LYS A 504 -35.53 -5.45 10.15
C LYS A 504 -34.59 -5.99 9.09
N LYS A 505 -34.00 -5.10 8.30
CA LYS A 505 -33.02 -5.47 7.28
C LYS A 505 -31.74 -6.07 7.88
N ALA A 506 -31.30 -5.55 9.04
CA ALA A 506 -30.18 -6.13 9.78
C ALA A 506 -30.44 -7.59 10.18
N LEU A 507 -31.67 -7.90 10.67
CA LEU A 507 -32.07 -9.24 11.04
C LEU A 507 -31.99 -10.21 9.84
N GLU A 508 -32.48 -9.80 8.66
CA GLU A 508 -32.39 -10.61 7.43
C GLU A 508 -30.93 -10.95 7.09
N LEU A 509 -30.04 -9.97 7.15
CA LEU A 509 -28.61 -10.17 6.89
C LEU A 509 -27.97 -11.09 7.93
N PHE A 510 -28.28 -10.96 9.21
CA PHE A 510 -27.75 -11.82 10.26
C PHE A 510 -28.29 -13.27 10.17
N GLN A 511 -29.54 -13.44 9.76
CA GLN A 511 -30.11 -14.76 9.48
C GLN A 511 -29.41 -15.43 8.29
N GLU A 512 -29.06 -14.66 7.24
CA GLU A 512 -28.27 -15.15 6.11
C GLU A 512 -26.86 -15.57 6.55
N VAL A 513 -26.19 -14.80 7.42
CA VAL A 513 -24.90 -15.18 8.02
C VAL A 513 -25.00 -16.50 8.76
N HIS A 514 -26.06 -16.69 9.57
CA HIS A 514 -26.30 -17.93 10.30
C HIS A 514 -26.52 -19.11 9.35
N ARG A 515 -27.35 -18.92 8.31
CA ARG A 515 -27.60 -19.93 7.29
C ARG A 515 -26.33 -20.38 6.57
N LEU A 516 -25.50 -19.40 6.14
CA LEU A 516 -24.22 -19.65 5.47
C LEU A 516 -23.16 -20.28 6.40
N ALA A 517 -23.28 -20.10 7.70
CA ALA A 517 -22.36 -20.71 8.67
C ALA A 517 -22.48 -22.24 8.73
N ASN A 518 -23.63 -22.78 8.33
CA ASN A 518 -23.96 -24.21 8.40
C ASN A 518 -23.58 -24.84 9.77
N HIS A 519 -23.89 -24.12 10.84
CA HIS A 519 -23.55 -24.52 12.21
C HIS A 519 -24.63 -24.01 13.17
N PRO A 520 -25.11 -24.82 14.13
CA PRO A 520 -26.28 -24.51 14.94
C PRO A 520 -26.16 -23.26 15.79
N LEU A 521 -24.96 -22.82 16.12
CA LEU A 521 -24.74 -21.67 17.01
C LEU A 521 -24.01 -20.48 16.35
N LYS A 522 -23.26 -20.71 15.26
CA LYS A 522 -22.51 -19.62 14.60
C LYS A 522 -23.46 -18.62 13.95
N GLY A 523 -23.24 -17.33 14.19
CA GLY A 523 -24.05 -16.24 13.65
C GLY A 523 -25.37 -15.99 14.41
N LEU A 524 -25.68 -16.74 15.49
CA LEU A 524 -26.92 -16.53 16.27
C LEU A 524 -26.90 -15.28 17.15
N ALA A 525 -25.75 -14.89 17.70
CA ALA A 525 -25.68 -13.74 18.61
C ALA A 525 -26.16 -12.43 17.95
N PRO A 526 -25.74 -12.05 16.73
CA PRO A 526 -26.32 -10.90 16.02
C PRO A 526 -27.82 -11.02 15.76
N VAL A 527 -28.33 -12.22 15.46
CA VAL A 527 -29.78 -12.48 15.29
C VAL A 527 -30.55 -12.20 16.57
N GLY A 528 -30.08 -12.71 17.72
CA GLY A 528 -30.68 -12.45 19.02
C GLY A 528 -30.67 -10.97 19.38
N TYR A 529 -29.57 -10.27 19.07
CA TYR A 529 -29.45 -8.82 19.27
C TYR A 529 -30.47 -8.03 18.42
N ALA A 530 -30.63 -8.40 17.14
CA ALA A 530 -31.60 -7.76 16.26
C ALA A 530 -33.06 -8.00 16.73
N TYR A 531 -33.40 -9.20 17.20
CA TYR A 531 -34.70 -9.46 17.81
C TYR A 531 -34.96 -8.59 19.04
N ALA A 532 -33.96 -8.42 19.91
CA ALA A 532 -34.07 -7.55 21.07
C ALA A 532 -34.31 -6.07 20.67
N LYS A 533 -33.62 -5.58 19.66
CA LYS A 533 -33.81 -4.20 19.11
C LYS A 533 -35.18 -4.01 18.47
N LEU A 534 -35.78 -5.06 17.93
CA LEU A 534 -37.14 -5.05 17.37
C LEU A 534 -38.23 -5.28 18.42
N GLY A 535 -37.90 -5.39 19.71
CA GLY A 535 -38.84 -5.63 20.79
C GLY A 535 -39.36 -7.08 20.86
N GLN A 536 -38.82 -8.02 20.08
CA GLN A 536 -39.24 -9.41 20.05
C GLN A 536 -38.51 -10.22 21.15
N ARG A 537 -38.83 -9.90 22.40
CA ARG A 537 -38.15 -10.41 23.60
C ARG A 537 -38.12 -11.93 23.68
N GLU A 538 -39.23 -12.60 23.39
CA GLU A 538 -39.31 -14.07 23.46
C GLU A 538 -38.29 -14.74 22.53
N LYS A 539 -38.22 -14.31 21.28
CA LYS A 539 -37.25 -14.82 20.31
C LYS A 539 -35.81 -14.53 20.71
N ALA A 540 -35.54 -13.34 21.27
CA ALA A 540 -34.22 -13.01 21.76
C ALA A 540 -33.81 -13.94 22.91
N MET A 541 -34.71 -14.22 23.87
CA MET A 541 -34.48 -15.15 24.98
C MET A 541 -34.27 -16.58 24.51
N GLU A 542 -35.01 -17.04 23.49
CA GLU A 542 -34.79 -18.36 22.89
C GLU A 542 -33.37 -18.50 22.33
N ILE A 543 -32.87 -17.48 21.64
CA ILE A 543 -31.50 -17.46 21.13
C ILE A 543 -30.48 -17.50 22.28
N ILE A 544 -30.69 -16.72 23.35
CA ILE A 544 -29.82 -16.74 24.54
C ILE A 544 -29.77 -18.16 25.12
N SER A 545 -30.93 -18.79 25.36
CA SER A 545 -31.01 -20.15 25.90
C SER A 545 -30.25 -21.17 25.03
N LYS A 546 -30.31 -21.05 23.69
CA LYS A 546 -29.54 -21.89 22.78
C LYS A 546 -28.03 -21.68 22.89
N LEU A 547 -27.60 -20.45 23.17
CA LEU A 547 -26.17 -20.10 23.32
C LEU A 547 -25.61 -20.54 24.68
N GLU A 548 -26.44 -20.58 25.74
CA GLU A 548 -26.07 -20.99 27.11
C GLU A 548 -25.95 -22.52 27.28
N GLN A 549 -26.57 -23.31 26.40
CA GLN A 549 -26.50 -24.78 26.44
C GLN A 549 -25.16 -25.37 25.96
N ARG A 550 -24.08 -24.57 25.96
CA ARG A 550 -22.72 -24.98 25.55
C ARG A 550 -21.97 -25.74 26.62
#